data_eddf953611e2bf0561f6563752e23e59
#
_entry.id   eddf953611e2bf0561f6563752e23e59
#
_cell.length_a   1.000
_cell.length_b   1.000
_cell.length_c   1.000
_cell.angle_alpha   90.00
_cell.angle_beta   90.00
_cell.angle_gamma   90.00
#
_symmetry.space_group_name_H-M   'P 1'
#
loop_
_entity.id
_entity.type
_entity.pdbx_description
1 polymer ?
#
loop_
_entity_poly.entity_id
_entity_poly.type
_entity_poly.pdbx_seq_one_letter_code
_entity_poly.pdbx_strand_id
1 'polypeptide(L)'
;MTAGATSRTTLHRTVPHEARATAASLRNVSFAYKNAPETVHDVSLSVASGECVVLCGPSGSGKTTLVRVINGLAGSYCKGTTEGVVTLGECDATDLEQWERAERVGSVFQDPSSQFFSSQLAGEIAFTCENLGYDHERVVAATDQAISAFSLDSLRKIPNDSLSSGQKQKVAIASALGPRPQLLAMDEPSSNLDEEAAAHLGRTLARLKAEGLSMVIAEHRLAYLMDVADRFLLVRDGRIEQELSRTDVFAAPDDLRRSWGLRSPRRTARPKLPHPNESATKLSGATEPPALEIRGLRAAYRSNRIFEDVSLTVEAGQIVALIGKNGAGKTTLARILGGLKKAQAGSIRVHGRTCSYRDLRRRVWFGPNDVKAEFFTPSVKEEAMLLVKPDETHKNRARGILHDLDLWELREQHPATLSGGQKQRLSIACGLMSDRTVLVFDEPTSGLDALNMEVVAGALETAAREGRAIIVVTHDSEFIGRCCTHIFELE
;
A
#
# COMPACT_ATOMS: atom_id res chain seq x y z
N MET A 1 29.87 -42.82 14.66
CA MET A 1 29.70 -43.40 13.34
C MET A 1 28.19 -43.57 13.18
N THR A 2 27.49 -42.82 12.41
CA THR A 2 27.45 -42.56 10.98
C THR A 2 26.74 -41.24 10.72
N ALA A 3 27.34 -40.42 9.87
CA ALA A 3 26.79 -39.15 9.39
C ALA A 3 25.68 -39.41 8.35
N GLY A 4 24.53 -38.74 8.53
CA GLY A 4 23.45 -38.66 7.54
C GLY A 4 23.56 -37.36 6.74
N ALA A 5 24.05 -37.47 5.52
CA ALA A 5 24.11 -36.34 4.57
C ALA A 5 22.72 -36.00 4.03
N THR A 6 22.27 -34.81 4.28
CA THR A 6 21.07 -34.22 3.63
C THR A 6 21.45 -33.73 2.24
N SER A 7 20.99 -34.42 1.22
CA SER A 7 21.18 -34.07 -0.20
C SER A 7 20.34 -32.82 -0.51
N ARG A 8 21.01 -31.72 -0.89
CA ARG A 8 20.40 -30.57 -1.55
C ARG A 8 20.06 -30.97 -2.99
N THR A 9 18.78 -31.15 -3.28
CA THR A 9 18.31 -31.36 -4.64
C THR A 9 18.15 -29.98 -5.32
N THR A 10 19.13 -29.65 -6.14
CA THR A 10 19.09 -28.49 -7.04
C THR A 10 18.21 -28.87 -8.23
N LEU A 11 16.98 -28.38 -8.27
CA LEU A 11 16.11 -28.49 -9.45
C LEU A 11 16.32 -27.28 -10.36
N HIS A 12 17.36 -27.31 -11.18
CA HIS A 12 17.44 -26.49 -12.39
C HIS A 12 16.59 -27.14 -13.48
N ARG A 13 15.42 -26.55 -13.73
CA ARG A 13 14.66 -26.82 -14.94
C ARG A 13 14.56 -25.53 -15.76
N THR A 14 15.57 -25.29 -16.60
CA THR A 14 15.54 -24.27 -17.66
C THR A 14 14.57 -24.70 -18.74
N VAL A 15 13.46 -23.99 -18.89
CA VAL A 15 12.63 -24.07 -20.09
C VAL A 15 13.30 -23.20 -21.16
N PRO A 16 13.51 -23.69 -22.41
CA PRO A 16 14.11 -22.90 -23.47
C PRO A 16 13.17 -21.73 -23.82
N HIS A 17 13.57 -20.50 -23.49
CA HIS A 17 12.98 -19.30 -24.06
C HIS A 17 13.46 -19.19 -25.50
N GLU A 18 12.55 -19.30 -26.49
CA GLU A 18 12.80 -18.82 -27.84
C GLU A 18 13.35 -17.39 -27.76
N ALA A 19 14.32 -17.06 -28.63
CA ALA A 19 15.09 -15.81 -28.57
C ALA A 19 14.18 -14.58 -28.84
N ARG A 20 13.45 -14.14 -27.82
CA ARG A 20 12.74 -12.86 -27.84
C ARG A 20 13.77 -11.74 -27.64
N ALA A 21 13.55 -10.60 -28.32
CA ALA A 21 14.36 -9.41 -28.06
C ALA A 21 14.28 -9.03 -26.56
N THR A 22 15.33 -8.48 -26.01
CA THR A 22 15.40 -8.04 -24.61
C THR A 22 14.85 -6.62 -24.50
N ALA A 23 13.86 -6.39 -23.63
CA ALA A 23 13.33 -5.06 -23.36
C ALA A 23 14.20 -4.30 -22.34
N ALA A 24 14.70 -5.00 -21.32
CA ALA A 24 15.67 -4.47 -20.35
C ALA A 24 16.55 -5.58 -19.80
N SER A 25 17.80 -5.25 -19.44
CA SER A 25 18.63 -6.16 -18.65
C SER A 25 19.51 -5.42 -17.65
N LEU A 26 19.76 -6.09 -16.53
CA LEU A 26 20.72 -5.71 -15.50
C LEU A 26 21.79 -6.79 -15.48
N ARG A 27 23.07 -6.42 -15.44
CA ARG A 27 24.20 -7.35 -15.32
C ARG A 27 25.10 -6.90 -14.18
N ASN A 28 25.16 -7.72 -13.14
CA ASN A 28 25.96 -7.49 -11.92
C ASN A 28 25.73 -6.09 -11.33
N VAL A 29 24.46 -5.66 -11.26
CA VAL A 29 24.10 -4.32 -10.82
C VAL A 29 24.07 -4.26 -9.31
N SER A 30 24.83 -3.33 -8.75
CA SER A 30 24.80 -2.90 -7.35
C SER A 30 24.41 -1.42 -7.27
N PHE A 31 23.70 -1.04 -6.19
CA PHE A 31 23.35 0.35 -5.93
C PHE A 31 23.39 0.69 -4.44
N ALA A 32 24.06 1.79 -4.11
CA ALA A 32 24.08 2.38 -2.78
C ALA A 32 23.55 3.83 -2.84
N TYR A 33 22.60 4.17 -1.96
CA TYR A 33 22.20 5.56 -1.74
C TYR A 33 23.33 6.36 -1.08
N LYS A 34 23.39 7.66 -1.34
CA LYS A 34 24.41 8.53 -0.71
C LYS A 34 24.32 8.45 0.82
N ASN A 35 25.44 8.14 1.46
CA ASN A 35 25.56 7.99 2.92
C ASN A 35 24.72 6.84 3.52
N ALA A 36 24.37 5.84 2.74
CA ALA A 36 23.68 4.64 3.18
C ALA A 36 24.46 3.38 2.78
N PRO A 37 24.25 2.25 3.44
CA PRO A 37 24.80 0.98 2.97
C PRO A 37 24.23 0.64 1.60
N GLU A 38 24.91 -0.24 0.90
CA GLU A 38 24.44 -0.78 -0.38
C GLU A 38 23.05 -1.42 -0.21
N THR A 39 22.14 -1.10 -1.12
CA THR A 39 20.73 -1.52 -1.04
C THR A 39 20.41 -2.61 -2.06
N VAL A 40 21.17 -2.66 -3.17
CA VAL A 40 21.07 -3.69 -4.21
C VAL A 40 22.47 -4.25 -4.43
N HIS A 41 22.59 -5.57 -4.47
CA HIS A 41 23.87 -6.28 -4.46
C HIS A 41 23.94 -7.28 -5.60
N ASP A 42 24.79 -7.01 -6.60
CA ASP A 42 25.14 -7.94 -7.68
C ASP A 42 23.92 -8.59 -8.35
N VAL A 43 22.93 -7.77 -8.71
CA VAL A 43 21.69 -8.24 -9.32
C VAL A 43 21.86 -8.39 -10.84
N SER A 44 21.53 -9.58 -11.34
CA SER A 44 21.41 -9.85 -12.77
C SER A 44 20.00 -10.30 -13.10
N LEU A 45 19.37 -9.62 -14.07
CA LEU A 45 17.98 -9.77 -14.48
C LEU A 45 17.85 -9.45 -15.96
N SER A 46 17.10 -10.22 -16.73
CA SER A 46 16.69 -9.85 -18.08
C SER A 46 15.17 -9.87 -18.19
N VAL A 47 14.61 -8.97 -18.96
CA VAL A 47 13.17 -8.89 -19.28
C VAL A 47 13.03 -8.98 -20.78
N ALA A 48 12.37 -10.02 -21.27
CA ALA A 48 12.11 -10.19 -22.69
C ALA A 48 11.00 -9.25 -23.19
N SER A 49 10.98 -8.95 -24.48
CA SER A 49 9.89 -8.15 -25.08
C SER A 49 8.54 -8.85 -24.89
N GLY A 50 7.55 -8.10 -24.35
CA GLY A 50 6.23 -8.60 -24.02
C GLY A 50 6.17 -9.46 -22.75
N GLU A 51 7.25 -9.54 -21.97
CA GLU A 51 7.30 -10.25 -20.69
C GLU A 51 6.85 -9.36 -19.53
N CYS A 52 6.11 -9.96 -18.59
CA CYS A 52 5.79 -9.35 -17.30
C CYS A 52 6.55 -10.06 -16.17
N VAL A 53 7.52 -9.35 -15.59
CA VAL A 53 8.31 -9.80 -14.45
C VAL A 53 7.84 -9.10 -13.19
N VAL A 54 7.53 -9.86 -12.14
CA VAL A 54 7.11 -9.32 -10.85
C VAL A 54 8.26 -9.47 -9.84
N LEU A 55 8.73 -8.33 -9.31
CA LEU A 55 9.65 -8.29 -8.19
C LEU A 55 8.84 -8.40 -6.90
N CYS A 56 8.98 -9.47 -6.17
CA CYS A 56 8.26 -9.74 -4.93
C CYS A 56 9.26 -9.94 -3.77
N GLY A 57 8.77 -9.89 -2.52
CA GLY A 57 9.65 -10.02 -1.35
C GLY A 57 9.27 -9.05 -0.23
N PRO A 58 9.92 -9.12 0.94
CA PRO A 58 9.63 -8.27 2.10
C PRO A 58 9.80 -6.78 1.81
N SER A 59 9.15 -5.93 2.62
CA SER A 59 9.39 -4.48 2.59
C SER A 59 10.85 -4.19 2.93
N GLY A 60 11.45 -3.23 2.22
CA GLY A 60 12.88 -2.90 2.39
C GLY A 60 13.85 -3.84 1.68
N SER A 61 13.40 -4.87 0.97
CA SER A 61 14.28 -5.84 0.28
C SER A 61 15.01 -5.30 -0.96
N GLY A 62 14.75 -4.05 -1.39
CA GLY A 62 15.41 -3.45 -2.56
C GLY A 62 14.57 -3.38 -3.84
N LYS A 63 13.30 -3.85 -3.86
CA LYS A 63 12.42 -3.87 -5.06
C LYS A 63 12.23 -2.49 -5.68
N THR A 64 11.84 -1.50 -4.88
CA THR A 64 11.71 -0.10 -5.30
C THR A 64 13.01 0.45 -5.87
N THR A 65 14.14 0.08 -5.28
CA THR A 65 15.46 0.49 -5.77
C THR A 65 15.76 -0.13 -7.14
N LEU A 66 15.43 -1.41 -7.36
CA LEU A 66 15.56 -2.06 -8.67
C LEU A 66 14.68 -1.38 -9.74
N VAL A 67 13.44 -1.04 -9.41
CA VAL A 67 12.56 -0.25 -10.30
C VAL A 67 13.20 1.09 -10.64
N ARG A 68 13.79 1.79 -9.64
CA ARG A 68 14.46 3.09 -9.83
C ARG A 68 15.77 2.98 -10.62
N VAL A 69 16.48 1.86 -10.54
CA VAL A 69 17.65 1.58 -11.39
C VAL A 69 17.20 1.43 -12.84
N ILE A 70 16.15 0.67 -13.10
CA ILE A 70 15.63 0.42 -14.46
C ILE A 70 15.16 1.72 -15.11
N ASN A 71 14.41 2.57 -14.39
CA ASN A 71 13.88 3.83 -14.94
C ASN A 71 14.85 5.01 -14.83
N GLY A 72 16.06 4.80 -14.29
CA GLY A 72 17.12 5.79 -14.20
C GLY A 72 16.95 6.84 -13.10
N LEU A 73 15.98 6.68 -12.19
CA LEU A 73 15.84 7.58 -11.04
C LEU A 73 16.91 7.33 -9.97
N ALA A 74 17.41 6.09 -9.86
CA ALA A 74 18.57 5.77 -9.05
C ALA A 74 19.85 6.35 -9.70
N GLY A 75 20.62 7.10 -8.94
CA GLY A 75 21.82 7.81 -9.42
C GLY A 75 21.54 9.23 -9.90
N SER A 76 20.46 9.49 -10.62
CA SER A 76 20.09 10.82 -11.10
C SER A 76 19.30 11.61 -10.04
N TYR A 77 18.04 11.29 -9.82
CA TYR A 77 17.16 11.94 -8.84
C TYR A 77 17.45 11.46 -7.41
N CYS A 78 17.51 10.15 -7.21
CA CYS A 78 17.92 9.55 -5.95
C CYS A 78 19.44 9.41 -5.94
N LYS A 79 20.15 10.37 -5.31
CA LYS A 79 21.62 10.41 -5.28
C LYS A 79 22.20 9.10 -4.73
N GLY A 80 23.13 8.53 -5.47
CA GLY A 80 23.78 7.27 -5.12
C GLY A 80 24.78 6.85 -6.19
N THR A 81 25.38 5.68 -5.99
CA THR A 81 26.37 5.09 -6.91
C THR A 81 25.80 3.79 -7.45
N THR A 82 25.80 3.65 -8.78
CA THR A 82 25.42 2.43 -9.49
C THR A 82 26.68 1.78 -10.04
N GLU A 83 26.84 0.48 -9.84
CA GLU A 83 27.84 -0.38 -10.48
C GLU A 83 27.13 -1.41 -11.36
N GLY A 84 27.87 -1.99 -12.31
CA GLY A 84 27.30 -2.95 -13.27
C GLY A 84 26.74 -2.26 -14.51
N VAL A 85 26.01 -3.03 -15.33
CA VAL A 85 25.49 -2.56 -16.63
C VAL A 85 23.97 -2.71 -16.67
N VAL A 86 23.29 -1.63 -17.07
CA VAL A 86 21.83 -1.62 -17.33
C VAL A 86 21.62 -1.37 -18.82
N THR A 87 20.86 -2.21 -19.50
CA THR A 87 20.50 -1.98 -20.91
C THR A 87 18.98 -1.83 -21.06
N LEU A 88 18.56 -0.98 -21.97
CA LEU A 88 17.17 -0.76 -22.38
C LEU A 88 17.07 -1.04 -23.89
N GLY A 89 16.54 -2.23 -24.23
CA GLY A 89 16.72 -2.78 -25.57
C GLY A 89 18.19 -3.07 -25.85
N GLU A 90 18.70 -2.51 -26.95
CA GLU A 90 20.10 -2.65 -27.35
C GLU A 90 21.01 -1.52 -26.79
N CYS A 91 20.42 -0.49 -26.15
CA CYS A 91 21.15 0.67 -25.67
C CYS A 91 21.67 0.46 -24.24
N ASP A 92 22.93 0.83 -23.98
CA ASP A 92 23.44 0.98 -22.61
C ASP A 92 22.74 2.18 -21.97
N ALA A 93 22.11 1.95 -20.83
CA ALA A 93 21.35 2.99 -20.16
C ALA A 93 22.25 4.09 -19.56
N THR A 94 23.54 3.84 -19.36
CA THR A 94 24.50 4.87 -18.91
C THR A 94 24.76 5.93 -19.97
N ASP A 95 24.59 5.59 -21.24
CA ASP A 95 24.76 6.50 -22.37
C ASP A 95 23.52 7.35 -22.67
N LEU A 96 22.38 7.03 -22.01
CA LEU A 96 21.11 7.70 -22.22
C LEU A 96 20.92 8.87 -21.25
N GLU A 97 20.51 10.00 -21.80
CA GLU A 97 19.98 11.10 -21.00
C GLU A 97 18.66 10.72 -20.33
N GLN A 98 18.27 11.39 -19.25
CA GLN A 98 17.06 11.01 -18.48
C GLN A 98 15.79 11.07 -19.32
N TRP A 99 15.67 12.01 -20.27
CA TRP A 99 14.54 12.11 -21.17
C TRP A 99 14.47 10.95 -22.20
N GLU A 100 15.63 10.46 -22.68
CA GLU A 100 15.71 9.30 -23.57
C GLU A 100 15.31 8.01 -22.85
N ARG A 101 15.64 7.89 -21.55
CA ARG A 101 15.13 6.80 -20.70
C ARG A 101 13.62 6.90 -20.50
N ALA A 102 13.09 8.10 -20.23
CA ALA A 102 11.66 8.33 -20.06
C ALA A 102 10.84 8.02 -21.33
N GLU A 103 11.42 8.13 -22.50
CA GLU A 103 10.81 7.71 -23.77
C GLU A 103 10.75 6.18 -23.90
N ARG A 104 11.73 5.45 -23.32
CA ARG A 104 11.82 3.98 -23.40
C ARG A 104 11.11 3.26 -22.25
N VAL A 105 11.09 3.88 -21.06
CA VAL A 105 10.55 3.31 -19.82
C VAL A 105 9.49 4.22 -19.24
N GLY A 106 8.22 3.80 -19.34
CA GLY A 106 7.13 4.43 -18.60
C GLY A 106 7.24 4.08 -17.11
N SER A 107 7.08 5.07 -16.24
CA SER A 107 7.19 4.89 -14.78
C SER A 107 5.87 5.15 -14.08
N VAL A 108 5.50 4.28 -13.15
CA VAL A 108 4.33 4.45 -12.28
C VAL A 108 4.75 4.26 -10.83
N PHE A 109 4.54 5.31 -10.02
CA PHE A 109 4.96 5.33 -8.62
C PHE A 109 3.88 4.77 -7.70
N GLN A 110 4.27 4.38 -6.50
CA GLN A 110 3.39 3.85 -5.44
C GLN A 110 2.23 4.81 -5.12
N ASP A 111 2.48 6.11 -5.10
CA ASP A 111 1.46 7.14 -4.94
C ASP A 111 1.30 7.92 -6.24
N PRO A 112 0.25 7.64 -7.04
CA PRO A 112 0.02 8.36 -8.30
C PRO A 112 -0.06 9.87 -8.14
N SER A 113 -0.60 10.35 -7.00
CA SER A 113 -0.74 11.78 -6.76
C SER A 113 0.61 12.49 -6.65
N SER A 114 1.65 11.78 -6.24
CA SER A 114 3.01 12.33 -6.10
C SER A 114 3.72 12.54 -7.45
N GLN A 115 3.21 11.94 -8.53
CA GLN A 115 3.77 12.11 -9.88
C GLN A 115 2.99 13.08 -10.76
N PHE A 116 1.83 13.60 -10.28
CA PHE A 116 1.01 14.52 -11.08
C PHE A 116 1.55 15.94 -11.06
N PHE A 117 1.68 16.52 -12.24
CA PHE A 117 2.13 17.90 -12.46
C PHE A 117 0.99 18.82 -12.92
N SER A 118 -0.01 18.27 -13.61
CA SER A 118 -1.18 19.01 -14.06
C SER A 118 -2.33 18.93 -13.05
N SER A 119 -3.12 19.98 -12.97
CA SER A 119 -4.35 19.98 -12.19
C SER A 119 -5.52 19.23 -12.88
N GLN A 120 -5.42 18.99 -14.18
CA GLN A 120 -6.47 18.36 -15.00
C GLN A 120 -5.98 17.06 -15.64
N LEU A 121 -6.87 16.08 -15.75
CA LEU A 121 -6.59 14.76 -16.27
C LEU A 121 -5.96 14.80 -17.69
N ALA A 122 -6.55 15.55 -18.61
CA ALA A 122 -6.04 15.59 -19.98
C ALA A 122 -4.65 16.22 -20.06
N GLY A 123 -4.38 17.29 -19.29
CA GLY A 123 -3.06 17.89 -19.20
C GLY A 123 -2.03 16.97 -18.54
N GLU A 124 -2.44 16.13 -17.58
CA GLU A 124 -1.54 15.15 -16.97
C GLU A 124 -1.12 14.06 -17.96
N ILE A 125 -2.06 13.57 -18.77
CA ILE A 125 -1.75 12.56 -19.79
C ILE A 125 -0.90 13.14 -20.92
N ALA A 126 -1.12 14.40 -21.31
CA ALA A 126 -0.33 15.10 -22.31
C ALA A 126 1.10 15.42 -21.86
N PHE A 127 1.29 15.64 -20.55
CA PHE A 127 2.50 16.22 -19.95
C PHE A 127 3.80 15.53 -20.38
N THR A 128 3.84 14.21 -20.41
CA THR A 128 5.05 13.48 -20.80
C THR A 128 5.41 13.73 -22.26
N CYS A 129 4.43 13.69 -23.16
CA CYS A 129 4.65 13.93 -24.59
C CYS A 129 5.04 15.38 -24.88
N GLU A 130 4.47 16.36 -24.15
CA GLU A 130 4.84 17.78 -24.24
C GLU A 130 6.29 18.00 -23.81
N ASN A 131 6.73 17.40 -22.70
CA ASN A 131 8.11 17.52 -22.22
C ASN A 131 9.12 16.82 -23.12
N LEU A 132 8.72 15.79 -23.86
CA LEU A 132 9.57 15.14 -24.87
C LEU A 132 9.64 15.94 -26.19
N GLY A 133 8.95 17.09 -26.26
CA GLY A 133 9.00 17.98 -27.42
C GLY A 133 8.23 17.46 -28.63
N TYR A 134 7.20 16.61 -28.43
CA TYR A 134 6.37 16.14 -29.51
C TYR A 134 5.54 17.28 -30.09
N ASP A 135 5.29 17.25 -31.39
CA ASP A 135 4.41 18.24 -32.04
C ASP A 135 2.97 18.15 -31.52
N HIS A 136 2.23 19.24 -31.69
CA HIS A 136 0.88 19.37 -31.12
C HIS A 136 -0.08 18.26 -31.59
N GLU A 137 0.00 17.87 -32.86
CA GLU A 137 -0.90 16.84 -33.42
C GLU A 137 -0.62 15.48 -32.77
N ARG A 138 0.65 15.13 -32.59
CA ARG A 138 1.10 13.90 -31.91
C ARG A 138 0.70 13.90 -30.43
N VAL A 139 0.84 15.02 -29.73
CA VAL A 139 0.42 15.16 -28.31
C VAL A 139 -1.08 14.94 -28.17
N VAL A 140 -1.89 15.59 -29.01
CA VAL A 140 -3.36 15.44 -28.98
C VAL A 140 -3.76 14.00 -29.28
N ALA A 141 -3.20 13.41 -30.35
CA ALA A 141 -3.52 12.03 -30.74
C ALA A 141 -3.15 11.01 -29.65
N ALA A 142 -1.96 11.13 -29.03
CA ALA A 142 -1.52 10.26 -27.94
C ALA A 142 -2.43 10.40 -26.70
N THR A 143 -2.79 11.65 -26.35
CA THR A 143 -3.67 11.95 -25.22
C THR A 143 -5.07 11.37 -25.42
N ASP A 144 -5.67 11.58 -26.59
CA ASP A 144 -7.01 11.07 -26.92
C ASP A 144 -7.03 9.55 -26.94
N GLN A 145 -6.01 8.93 -27.53
CA GLN A 145 -5.85 7.48 -27.53
C GLN A 145 -5.75 6.92 -26.10
N ALA A 146 -4.94 7.53 -25.24
CA ALA A 146 -4.78 7.10 -23.85
C ALA A 146 -6.08 7.26 -23.05
N ILE A 147 -6.78 8.40 -23.19
CA ILE A 147 -8.07 8.65 -22.53
C ILE A 147 -9.09 7.57 -22.91
N SER A 148 -9.23 7.28 -24.19
CA SER A 148 -10.15 6.25 -24.69
C SER A 148 -9.74 4.85 -24.23
N ALA A 149 -8.45 4.49 -24.32
CA ALA A 149 -7.93 3.17 -23.96
C ALA A 149 -8.18 2.83 -22.47
N PHE A 150 -8.21 3.83 -21.61
CA PHE A 150 -8.46 3.67 -20.19
C PHE A 150 -9.89 4.02 -19.75
N SER A 151 -10.80 4.32 -20.72
CA SER A 151 -12.20 4.73 -20.48
C SER A 151 -12.30 5.93 -19.53
N LEU A 152 -11.51 6.96 -19.79
CA LEU A 152 -11.42 8.18 -18.99
C LEU A 152 -12.17 9.37 -19.61
N ASP A 153 -12.91 9.16 -20.71
CA ASP A 153 -13.57 10.23 -21.49
C ASP A 153 -14.49 11.11 -20.63
N SER A 154 -15.28 10.49 -19.75
CA SER A 154 -16.19 11.22 -18.86
C SER A 154 -15.47 12.04 -17.79
N LEU A 155 -14.19 11.78 -17.54
CA LEU A 155 -13.37 12.40 -16.50
C LEU A 155 -12.43 13.47 -17.07
N ARG A 156 -12.39 13.69 -18.38
CA ARG A 156 -11.42 14.55 -19.08
C ARG A 156 -11.25 15.94 -18.46
N LYS A 157 -12.33 16.54 -17.95
CA LYS A 157 -12.37 17.88 -17.35
C LYS A 157 -12.41 17.88 -15.83
N ILE A 158 -12.30 16.70 -15.20
CA ILE A 158 -12.33 16.57 -13.76
C ILE A 158 -10.94 16.91 -13.20
N PRO A 159 -10.85 17.73 -12.16
CA PRO A 159 -9.59 17.98 -11.48
C PRO A 159 -9.00 16.69 -10.89
N ASN A 160 -7.68 16.50 -11.01
CA ASN A 160 -6.98 15.30 -10.54
C ASN A 160 -7.18 15.02 -9.06
N ASP A 161 -7.33 16.06 -8.22
CA ASP A 161 -7.59 15.92 -6.79
C ASP A 161 -8.96 15.30 -6.48
N SER A 162 -9.91 15.43 -7.41
CA SER A 162 -11.28 14.90 -7.26
C SER A 162 -11.42 13.45 -7.72
N LEU A 163 -10.38 12.87 -8.31
CA LEU A 163 -10.36 11.49 -8.79
C LEU A 163 -10.23 10.49 -7.63
N SER A 164 -10.92 9.34 -7.75
CA SER A 164 -10.70 8.21 -6.85
C SER A 164 -9.30 7.60 -7.03
N SER A 165 -8.82 6.83 -6.05
CA SER A 165 -7.51 6.16 -6.13
C SER A 165 -7.36 5.32 -7.40
N GLY A 166 -8.38 4.53 -7.76
CA GLY A 166 -8.37 3.73 -8.99
C GLY A 166 -8.36 4.57 -10.27
N GLN A 167 -9.03 5.73 -10.27
CA GLN A 167 -8.99 6.66 -11.40
C GLN A 167 -7.63 7.33 -11.51
N LYS A 168 -7.03 7.76 -10.40
CA LYS A 168 -5.67 8.30 -10.36
C LYS A 168 -4.65 7.29 -10.89
N GLN A 169 -4.78 6.02 -10.50
CA GLN A 169 -3.92 4.95 -11.01
C GLN A 169 -4.02 4.77 -12.52
N LYS A 170 -5.25 4.81 -13.08
CA LYS A 170 -5.45 4.76 -14.53
C LYS A 170 -4.81 5.95 -15.24
N VAL A 171 -4.93 7.15 -14.68
CA VAL A 171 -4.31 8.38 -15.24
C VAL A 171 -2.79 8.26 -15.22
N ALA A 172 -2.19 7.80 -14.12
CA ALA A 172 -0.75 7.60 -14.02
C ALA A 172 -0.21 6.60 -15.06
N ILE A 173 -0.91 5.47 -15.26
CA ILE A 173 -0.53 4.50 -16.29
C ILE A 173 -0.74 5.10 -17.70
N ALA A 174 -1.84 5.78 -17.94
CA ALA A 174 -2.13 6.42 -19.22
C ALA A 174 -1.08 7.48 -19.60
N SER A 175 -0.66 8.30 -18.61
CA SER A 175 0.41 9.29 -18.79
C SER A 175 1.76 8.61 -19.10
N ALA A 176 2.11 7.55 -18.36
CA ALA A 176 3.35 6.79 -18.58
C ALA A 176 3.41 6.11 -19.96
N LEU A 177 2.26 5.81 -20.57
CA LEU A 177 2.16 5.16 -21.88
C LEU A 177 2.06 6.13 -23.06
N GLY A 178 1.93 7.44 -22.82
CA GLY A 178 1.84 8.46 -23.88
C GLY A 178 2.97 8.37 -24.90
N PRO A 179 4.24 8.24 -24.52
CA PRO A 179 5.38 8.07 -25.45
C PRO A 179 5.43 6.71 -26.17
N ARG A 180 4.58 5.75 -25.79
CA ARG A 180 4.64 4.33 -26.22
C ARG A 180 5.96 3.65 -25.85
N PRO A 181 6.30 3.61 -24.56
CA PRO A 181 7.54 3.02 -24.10
C PRO A 181 7.56 1.51 -24.39
N GLN A 182 8.76 0.93 -24.51
CA GLN A 182 8.93 -0.52 -24.66
C GLN A 182 8.78 -1.30 -23.35
N LEU A 183 8.93 -0.61 -22.21
CA LEU A 183 8.85 -1.17 -20.86
C LEU A 183 8.02 -0.26 -19.95
N LEU A 184 7.17 -0.86 -19.13
CA LEU A 184 6.47 -0.19 -18.03
C LEU A 184 7.05 -0.67 -16.69
N ALA A 185 7.63 0.24 -15.92
CA ALA A 185 8.20 -0.02 -14.60
C ALA A 185 7.27 0.54 -13.51
N MET A 186 6.74 -0.33 -12.64
CA MET A 186 5.75 0.05 -11.63
C MET A 186 6.20 -0.32 -10.22
N ASP A 187 6.01 0.59 -9.27
CA ASP A 187 6.31 0.39 -7.86
C ASP A 187 5.00 0.38 -7.06
N GLU A 188 4.63 -0.80 -6.53
CA GLU A 188 3.43 -1.07 -5.72
C GLU A 188 2.13 -0.42 -6.26
N PRO A 189 1.78 -0.64 -7.53
CA PRO A 189 0.66 0.07 -8.16
C PRO A 189 -0.71 -0.25 -7.56
N SER A 190 -0.83 -1.27 -6.70
CA SER A 190 -2.08 -1.64 -6.04
C SER A 190 -2.21 -1.13 -4.60
N SER A 191 -1.24 -0.41 -4.05
CA SER A 191 -1.16 -0.06 -2.63
C SER A 191 -2.39 0.69 -2.08
N ASN A 192 -3.00 1.57 -2.89
CA ASN A 192 -4.16 2.39 -2.52
C ASN A 192 -5.46 1.92 -3.19
N LEU A 193 -5.50 0.70 -3.72
CA LEU A 193 -6.64 0.15 -4.45
C LEU A 193 -7.42 -0.86 -3.59
N ASP A 194 -8.74 -0.80 -3.65
CA ASP A 194 -9.58 -1.90 -3.18
C ASP A 194 -9.45 -3.14 -4.09
N GLU A 195 -10.01 -4.25 -3.67
CA GLU A 195 -9.89 -5.52 -4.41
C GLU A 195 -10.49 -5.44 -5.83
N GLU A 196 -11.57 -4.69 -6.02
CA GLU A 196 -12.22 -4.53 -7.31
C GLU A 196 -11.36 -3.67 -8.25
N ALA A 197 -10.83 -2.56 -7.76
CA ALA A 197 -9.93 -1.69 -8.51
C ALA A 197 -8.60 -2.40 -8.85
N ALA A 198 -8.03 -3.17 -7.90
CA ALA A 198 -6.86 -3.99 -8.16
C ALA A 198 -7.11 -5.05 -9.24
N ALA A 199 -8.27 -5.72 -9.19
CA ALA A 199 -8.66 -6.66 -10.24
C ALA A 199 -8.86 -5.99 -11.60
N HIS A 200 -9.40 -4.78 -11.62
CA HIS A 200 -9.50 -4.00 -12.87
C HIS A 200 -8.12 -3.65 -13.41
N LEU A 201 -7.18 -3.24 -12.51
CA LEU A 201 -5.79 -3.02 -12.88
C LEU A 201 -5.19 -4.27 -13.52
N GLY A 202 -5.35 -5.46 -12.91
CA GLY A 202 -4.87 -6.72 -13.48
C GLY A 202 -5.38 -6.98 -14.90
N ARG A 203 -6.69 -6.76 -15.15
CA ARG A 203 -7.25 -6.89 -16.52
C ARG A 203 -6.65 -5.89 -17.50
N THR A 204 -6.38 -4.67 -17.05
CA THR A 204 -5.75 -3.63 -17.87
C THR A 204 -4.32 -4.04 -18.24
N LEU A 205 -3.53 -4.51 -17.26
CA LEU A 205 -2.16 -4.98 -17.49
C LEU A 205 -2.11 -6.20 -18.40
N ALA A 206 -3.04 -7.16 -18.25
CA ALA A 206 -3.15 -8.33 -19.14
C ALA A 206 -3.41 -7.90 -20.60
N ARG A 207 -4.26 -6.91 -20.83
CA ARG A 207 -4.49 -6.36 -22.17
C ARG A 207 -3.24 -5.70 -22.73
N LEU A 208 -2.57 -4.83 -21.97
CA LEU A 208 -1.35 -4.15 -22.40
C LEU A 208 -0.22 -5.17 -22.72
N LYS A 209 -0.10 -6.23 -21.92
CA LYS A 209 0.82 -7.34 -22.19
C LYS A 209 0.49 -8.04 -23.51
N ALA A 210 -0.79 -8.32 -23.76
CA ALA A 210 -1.22 -8.94 -25.02
C ALA A 210 -0.96 -8.03 -26.25
N GLU A 211 -0.90 -6.71 -26.04
CA GLU A 211 -0.49 -5.71 -27.03
C GLU A 211 1.06 -5.64 -27.20
N GLY A 212 1.83 -6.44 -26.45
CA GLY A 212 3.28 -6.56 -26.56
C GLY A 212 4.09 -5.69 -25.59
N LEU A 213 3.45 -4.99 -24.63
CA LEU A 213 4.15 -4.19 -23.63
C LEU A 213 4.89 -5.06 -22.62
N SER A 214 6.18 -4.78 -22.43
CA SER A 214 6.99 -5.43 -21.37
C SER A 214 6.75 -4.73 -20.03
N MET A 215 6.81 -5.47 -18.93
CA MET A 215 6.53 -4.91 -17.60
C MET A 215 7.48 -5.43 -16.53
N VAL A 216 7.91 -4.53 -15.63
CA VAL A 216 8.55 -4.86 -14.35
C VAL A 216 7.72 -4.24 -13.25
N ILE A 217 7.23 -5.06 -12.32
CA ILE A 217 6.30 -4.63 -11.28
C ILE A 217 6.83 -5.05 -9.92
N ALA A 218 7.19 -4.10 -9.06
CA ALA A 218 7.45 -4.37 -7.65
C ALA A 218 6.11 -4.46 -6.91
N GLU A 219 5.82 -5.58 -6.23
CA GLU A 219 4.51 -5.77 -5.62
C GLU A 219 4.53 -6.81 -4.47
N HIS A 220 3.63 -6.62 -3.49
CA HIS A 220 3.37 -7.53 -2.38
C HIS A 220 2.03 -8.28 -2.53
N ARG A 221 1.02 -7.62 -3.13
CA ARG A 221 -0.33 -8.13 -3.36
C ARG A 221 -0.42 -8.82 -4.71
N LEU A 222 -0.09 -10.10 -4.75
CA LEU A 222 0.08 -10.83 -6.01
C LEU A 222 -1.22 -11.28 -6.69
N ALA A 223 -2.35 -11.32 -5.97
CA ALA A 223 -3.60 -11.94 -6.44
C ALA A 223 -4.09 -11.41 -7.80
N TYR A 224 -3.92 -10.12 -8.10
CA TYR A 224 -4.35 -9.52 -9.36
C TYR A 224 -3.33 -9.69 -10.50
N LEU A 225 -2.09 -10.09 -10.17
CA LEU A 225 -1.00 -10.30 -11.13
C LEU A 225 -0.84 -11.77 -11.53
N MET A 226 -1.53 -12.69 -10.86
CA MET A 226 -1.37 -14.12 -11.09
C MET A 226 -1.68 -14.55 -12.53
N ASP A 227 -2.55 -13.83 -13.23
CA ASP A 227 -2.87 -14.08 -14.65
C ASP A 227 -2.08 -13.18 -15.61
N VAL A 228 -1.24 -12.28 -15.10
CA VAL A 228 -0.45 -11.31 -15.89
C VAL A 228 1.02 -11.69 -15.92
N ALA A 229 1.58 -12.03 -14.74
CA ALA A 229 2.99 -12.31 -14.57
C ALA A 229 3.41 -13.60 -15.29
N ASP A 230 4.56 -13.57 -15.97
CA ASP A 230 5.22 -14.74 -16.53
C ASP A 230 6.07 -15.43 -15.46
N ARG A 231 6.75 -14.65 -14.62
CA ARG A 231 7.56 -15.13 -13.50
C ARG A 231 7.63 -14.10 -12.37
N PHE A 232 7.97 -14.59 -11.19
CA PHE A 232 8.15 -13.81 -9.98
C PHE A 232 9.60 -13.94 -9.52
N LEU A 233 10.23 -12.84 -9.19
CA LEU A 233 11.59 -12.81 -8.65
C LEU A 233 11.51 -12.42 -7.17
N LEU A 234 11.87 -13.37 -6.30
CA LEU A 234 11.93 -13.11 -4.87
C LEU A 234 13.19 -12.31 -4.57
N VAL A 235 12.98 -11.06 -4.16
CA VAL A 235 14.04 -10.14 -3.76
C VAL A 235 14.16 -10.14 -2.24
N ARG A 236 15.35 -10.41 -1.73
CA ARG A 236 15.68 -10.34 -0.29
C ARG A 236 17.07 -9.74 -0.12
N ASP A 237 17.19 -8.84 0.86
CA ASP A 237 18.46 -8.19 1.21
C ASP A 237 19.24 -7.68 -0.03
N GLY A 238 18.52 -7.00 -0.92
CA GLY A 238 19.09 -6.43 -2.14
C GLY A 238 19.51 -7.41 -3.24
N ARG A 239 19.18 -8.70 -3.13
CA ARG A 239 19.52 -9.76 -4.08
C ARG A 239 18.29 -10.46 -4.63
N ILE A 240 18.37 -11.01 -5.83
CA ILE A 240 17.40 -11.98 -6.32
C ILE A 240 17.76 -13.34 -5.70
N GLU A 241 16.96 -13.77 -4.73
CA GLU A 241 17.17 -15.03 -4.00
C GLU A 241 16.67 -16.22 -4.82
N GLN A 242 15.52 -16.05 -5.48
CA GLN A 242 14.86 -17.15 -6.18
C GLN A 242 13.99 -16.63 -7.32
N GLU A 243 13.91 -17.38 -8.40
CA GLU A 243 12.88 -17.25 -9.43
C GLU A 243 11.76 -18.24 -9.15
N LEU A 244 10.52 -17.75 -9.13
CA LEU A 244 9.32 -18.51 -8.83
C LEU A 244 8.38 -18.48 -10.04
N SER A 245 7.83 -19.63 -10.38
CA SER A 245 6.73 -19.72 -11.31
C SER A 245 5.39 -19.37 -10.62
N ARG A 246 4.35 -19.12 -11.41
CA ARG A 246 2.99 -19.00 -10.90
C ARG A 246 2.59 -20.21 -10.03
N THR A 247 2.97 -21.41 -10.45
CA THR A 247 2.67 -22.65 -9.72
C THR A 247 3.36 -22.68 -8.37
N ASP A 248 4.62 -22.23 -8.28
CA ASP A 248 5.37 -22.18 -7.03
C ASP A 248 4.71 -21.24 -6.03
N VAL A 249 4.29 -20.04 -6.48
CA VAL A 249 3.60 -19.06 -5.63
C VAL A 249 2.25 -19.60 -5.12
N PHE A 250 1.48 -20.29 -5.97
CA PHE A 250 0.20 -20.87 -5.57
C PHE A 250 0.33 -22.10 -4.66
N ALA A 251 1.36 -22.92 -4.85
CA ALA A 251 1.60 -24.13 -4.09
C ALA A 251 2.32 -23.88 -2.76
N ALA A 252 2.93 -22.72 -2.59
CA ALA A 252 3.65 -22.37 -1.36
C ALA A 252 2.72 -22.44 -0.14
N PRO A 253 3.08 -23.17 0.93
CA PRO A 253 2.40 -23.14 2.21
C PRO A 253 2.34 -21.69 2.77
N ASP A 254 1.31 -21.39 3.54
CA ASP A 254 1.08 -20.05 4.07
C ASP A 254 2.29 -19.51 4.87
N ASP A 255 2.91 -20.34 5.69
CA ASP A 255 4.08 -19.94 6.48
C ASP A 255 5.29 -19.62 5.60
N LEU A 256 5.54 -20.44 4.56
CA LEU A 256 6.60 -20.16 3.61
C LEU A 256 6.33 -18.88 2.82
N ARG A 257 5.10 -18.69 2.35
CA ARG A 257 4.70 -17.48 1.62
C ARG A 257 4.84 -16.23 2.50
N ARG A 258 4.41 -16.31 3.77
CA ARG A 258 4.61 -15.20 4.73
C ARG A 258 6.09 -14.91 4.96
N SER A 259 6.94 -15.94 5.07
CA SER A 259 8.39 -15.73 5.21
C SER A 259 9.02 -15.03 4.00
N TRP A 260 8.38 -15.12 2.83
CA TRP A 260 8.73 -14.35 1.63
C TRP A 260 8.16 -12.93 1.64
N GLY A 261 7.40 -12.54 2.65
CA GLY A 261 6.71 -11.26 2.72
C GLY A 261 5.50 -11.15 1.78
N LEU A 262 4.99 -12.27 1.24
CA LEU A 262 3.94 -12.27 0.23
C LEU A 262 2.56 -12.43 0.82
N ARG A 263 1.64 -11.60 0.37
CA ARG A 263 0.20 -11.72 0.63
C ARG A 263 -0.40 -12.89 -0.15
N SER A 264 -1.63 -13.26 0.15
CA SER A 264 -2.30 -14.36 -0.53
C SER A 264 -2.33 -14.17 -2.05
N PRO A 265 -1.89 -15.18 -2.86
CA PRO A 265 -2.01 -15.13 -4.30
C PRO A 265 -3.45 -15.38 -4.79
N ARG A 266 -4.35 -15.71 -3.89
CA ARG A 266 -5.77 -15.92 -4.15
C ARG A 266 -6.55 -14.72 -3.66
N ARG A 267 -7.61 -14.37 -4.34
CA ARG A 267 -8.60 -13.46 -3.78
C ARG A 267 -9.17 -14.08 -2.51
N THR A 268 -8.97 -13.45 -1.41
CA THR A 268 -9.53 -13.89 -0.14
C THR A 268 -11.01 -13.53 -0.11
N ALA A 269 -11.88 -14.51 0.02
CA ALA A 269 -13.28 -14.22 0.22
C ALA A 269 -13.43 -13.43 1.54
N ARG A 270 -14.31 -12.43 1.53
CA ARG A 270 -14.59 -11.65 2.73
C ARG A 270 -15.04 -12.61 3.84
N PRO A 271 -14.42 -12.60 5.02
CA PRO A 271 -14.81 -13.48 6.11
C PRO A 271 -16.23 -13.14 6.59
N LYS A 272 -16.99 -14.15 6.97
CA LYS A 272 -18.32 -13.98 7.56
C LYS A 272 -18.14 -13.81 9.06
N LEU A 273 -18.12 -12.56 9.52
CA LEU A 273 -18.05 -12.21 10.93
C LEU A 273 -19.40 -11.62 11.37
N PRO A 274 -19.75 -11.71 12.66
CA PRO A 274 -21.00 -11.17 13.18
C PRO A 274 -21.05 -9.64 13.06
N HIS A 275 -22.25 -9.10 12.96
CA HIS A 275 -22.48 -7.66 13.06
C HIS A 275 -22.34 -7.22 14.54
N PRO A 276 -21.66 -6.11 14.84
CA PRO A 276 -21.38 -5.71 16.22
C PRO A 276 -22.65 -5.49 17.06
N ASN A 277 -23.74 -5.03 16.47
CA ASN A 277 -25.02 -4.87 17.17
C ASN A 277 -25.70 -6.19 17.58
N GLU A 278 -25.39 -7.32 16.92
CA GLU A 278 -25.93 -8.65 17.27
C GLU A 278 -25.34 -9.17 18.58
N SER A 279 -24.10 -8.84 18.87
CA SER A 279 -23.43 -9.22 20.11
C SER A 279 -23.96 -8.44 21.31
N ALA A 280 -24.31 -7.17 21.13
CA ALA A 280 -24.89 -6.32 22.17
C ALA A 280 -26.25 -6.86 22.66
N THR A 281 -27.03 -7.48 21.78
CA THR A 281 -28.35 -8.04 22.12
C THR A 281 -28.24 -9.33 22.99
N LYS A 282 -27.14 -10.07 22.86
CA LYS A 282 -26.92 -11.33 23.63
C LYS A 282 -26.33 -11.08 25.03
N LEU A 283 -25.79 -9.90 25.30
CA LEU A 283 -25.20 -9.49 26.57
C LEU A 283 -26.12 -8.59 27.41
N SER A 284 -27.46 -8.75 27.29
CA SER A 284 -28.45 -7.94 28.03
C SER A 284 -28.38 -8.07 29.57
N GLY A 285 -27.31 -8.65 30.11
CA GLY A 285 -26.93 -8.66 31.53
C GLY A 285 -25.60 -7.93 31.84
N ALA A 286 -24.98 -7.24 30.87
CA ALA A 286 -23.75 -6.53 31.10
C ALA A 286 -23.96 -5.29 31.98
N THR A 287 -23.21 -5.18 33.05
CA THR A 287 -23.27 -4.06 34.02
C THR A 287 -22.56 -2.80 33.52
N GLU A 288 -21.72 -2.90 32.49
CA GLU A 288 -20.95 -1.78 31.95
C GLU A 288 -21.51 -1.30 30.60
N PRO A 289 -21.52 0.03 30.37
CA PRO A 289 -21.96 0.59 29.09
C PRO A 289 -20.93 0.26 27.99
N PRO A 290 -21.39 0.12 26.72
CA PRO A 290 -20.49 -0.14 25.59
C PRO A 290 -19.40 0.91 25.48
N ALA A 291 -18.23 0.52 24.98
CA ALA A 291 -17.09 1.43 24.80
C ALA A 291 -17.42 2.56 23.81
N LEU A 292 -18.16 2.24 22.74
CA LEU A 292 -18.67 3.23 21.77
C LEU A 292 -20.09 2.89 21.35
N GLU A 293 -20.97 3.91 21.34
CA GLU A 293 -22.33 3.81 20.82
C GLU A 293 -22.62 4.99 19.89
N ILE A 294 -23.08 4.68 18.70
CA ILE A 294 -23.51 5.62 17.65
C ILE A 294 -25.00 5.38 17.41
N ARG A 295 -25.80 6.44 17.40
CA ARG A 295 -27.25 6.37 17.13
C ARG A 295 -27.67 7.41 16.11
N GLY A 296 -28.27 7.00 15.00
CA GLY A 296 -28.89 7.85 14.00
C GLY A 296 -27.96 8.89 13.41
N LEU A 297 -26.68 8.55 13.20
CA LEU A 297 -25.69 9.51 12.76
C LEU A 297 -25.89 9.86 11.28
N ARG A 298 -25.86 11.17 10.97
CA ARG A 298 -25.98 11.69 9.61
C ARG A 298 -24.79 12.57 9.25
N ALA A 299 -24.34 12.45 8.01
CA ALA A 299 -23.29 13.31 7.50
C ALA A 299 -23.55 13.72 6.04
N ALA A 300 -23.20 14.96 5.71
CA ALA A 300 -23.15 15.45 4.34
C ALA A 300 -21.91 16.32 4.14
N TYR A 301 -21.55 16.52 2.87
CA TYR A 301 -20.54 17.48 2.44
C TYR A 301 -21.21 18.52 1.53
N ARG A 302 -21.39 19.76 2.04
CA ARG A 302 -22.24 20.80 1.43
C ARG A 302 -23.67 20.26 1.25
N SER A 303 -24.17 20.13 0.00
CA SER A 303 -25.49 19.59 -0.34
C SER A 303 -25.48 18.07 -0.59
N ASN A 304 -24.32 17.44 -0.72
CA ASN A 304 -24.22 16.01 -1.02
C ASN A 304 -24.31 15.19 0.26
N ARG A 305 -25.35 14.36 0.38
CA ARG A 305 -25.50 13.37 1.46
C ARG A 305 -24.41 12.33 1.32
N ILE A 306 -23.80 11.94 2.46
CA ILE A 306 -22.77 10.92 2.51
C ILE A 306 -23.38 9.64 3.07
N PHE A 307 -24.01 9.72 4.24
CA PHE A 307 -24.76 8.63 4.86
C PHE A 307 -25.87 9.17 5.75
N GLU A 308 -26.89 8.35 5.96
CA GLU A 308 -28.03 8.65 6.84
C GLU A 308 -28.26 7.47 7.80
N ASP A 309 -28.65 7.80 9.03
CA ASP A 309 -29.10 6.83 10.05
C ASP A 309 -28.08 5.73 10.39
N VAL A 310 -26.80 6.07 10.49
CA VAL A 310 -25.78 5.11 10.91
C VAL A 310 -25.88 4.89 12.43
N SER A 311 -26.10 3.63 12.81
CA SER A 311 -26.15 3.18 14.20
C SER A 311 -25.24 1.98 14.41
N LEU A 312 -24.34 2.07 15.40
CA LEU A 312 -23.29 1.09 15.66
C LEU A 312 -22.97 1.06 17.16
N THR A 313 -22.88 -0.13 17.73
CA THR A 313 -22.41 -0.36 19.11
C THR A 313 -21.13 -1.19 19.06
N VAL A 314 -20.09 -0.76 19.77
CA VAL A 314 -18.80 -1.45 19.87
C VAL A 314 -18.48 -1.67 21.36
N GLU A 315 -18.33 -2.94 21.73
CA GLU A 315 -17.96 -3.31 23.09
C GLU A 315 -16.45 -3.24 23.31
N ALA A 316 -16.04 -3.17 24.57
CA ALA A 316 -14.63 -3.30 24.94
C ALA A 316 -14.07 -4.64 24.46
N GLY A 317 -12.87 -4.64 23.91
CA GLY A 317 -12.21 -5.82 23.37
C GLY A 317 -12.63 -6.23 21.95
N GLN A 318 -13.55 -5.51 21.31
CA GLN A 318 -13.91 -5.78 19.92
C GLN A 318 -12.98 -5.06 18.93
N ILE A 319 -12.66 -5.76 17.83
CA ILE A 319 -12.03 -5.20 16.64
C ILE A 319 -13.06 -5.25 15.51
N VAL A 320 -13.61 -4.10 15.15
CA VAL A 320 -14.68 -3.97 14.14
C VAL A 320 -14.09 -3.51 12.82
N ALA A 321 -14.21 -4.32 11.77
CA ALA A 321 -13.92 -3.89 10.42
C ALA A 321 -15.07 -3.01 9.89
N LEU A 322 -14.80 -1.76 9.58
CA LEU A 322 -15.69 -0.84 8.89
C LEU A 322 -15.46 -0.95 7.39
N ILE A 323 -16.37 -1.59 6.69
CA ILE A 323 -16.30 -1.87 5.26
C ILE A 323 -17.40 -1.12 4.49
N GLY A 324 -17.40 -1.17 3.18
CA GLY A 324 -18.40 -0.56 2.29
C GLY A 324 -17.78 -0.10 0.98
N LYS A 325 -18.59 0.27 0.01
CA LYS A 325 -18.12 0.74 -1.31
C LYS A 325 -17.26 2.00 -1.19
N ASN A 326 -16.44 2.25 -2.21
CA ASN A 326 -15.71 3.52 -2.32
C ASN A 326 -16.72 4.67 -2.43
N GLY A 327 -16.52 5.70 -1.62
CA GLY A 327 -17.48 6.83 -1.53
C GLY A 327 -18.63 6.66 -0.54
N ALA A 328 -18.84 5.48 0.08
CA ALA A 328 -19.87 5.26 1.11
C ALA A 328 -19.70 6.11 2.38
N GLY A 329 -18.55 6.77 2.54
CA GLY A 329 -18.34 7.67 3.68
C GLY A 329 -17.56 7.08 4.85
N LYS A 330 -16.88 5.94 4.69
CA LYS A 330 -16.08 5.28 5.73
C LYS A 330 -15.07 6.22 6.41
N THR A 331 -14.20 6.85 5.64
CA THR A 331 -13.25 7.88 6.14
C THR A 331 -13.96 9.06 6.77
N THR A 332 -15.15 9.43 6.26
CA THR A 332 -15.96 10.51 6.89
C THR A 332 -16.47 10.10 8.27
N LEU A 333 -16.96 8.87 8.41
CA LEU A 333 -17.37 8.32 9.71
C LEU A 333 -16.17 8.27 10.67
N ALA A 334 -15.04 7.73 10.21
CA ALA A 334 -13.81 7.69 11.00
C ALA A 334 -13.35 9.09 11.47
N ARG A 335 -13.38 10.11 10.61
CA ARG A 335 -13.07 11.50 10.96
C ARG A 335 -14.08 12.11 11.95
N ILE A 336 -15.36 11.74 11.86
CA ILE A 336 -16.38 12.17 12.84
C ILE A 336 -16.07 11.56 14.20
N LEU A 337 -15.76 10.26 14.27
CA LEU A 337 -15.39 9.57 15.51
C LEU A 337 -14.10 10.14 16.12
N GLY A 338 -13.10 10.48 15.30
CA GLY A 338 -11.90 11.20 15.74
C GLY A 338 -12.14 12.67 16.13
N GLY A 339 -13.39 13.17 16.01
CA GLY A 339 -13.72 14.56 16.32
C GLY A 339 -13.12 15.58 15.35
N LEU A 340 -12.74 15.18 14.14
CA LEU A 340 -12.17 16.05 13.10
C LEU A 340 -13.25 16.65 12.21
N LYS A 341 -14.44 16.04 12.17
CA LYS A 341 -15.61 16.52 11.44
C LYS A 341 -16.84 16.46 12.34
N LYS A 342 -17.72 17.45 12.25
CA LYS A 342 -18.98 17.47 12.98
C LYS A 342 -20.05 16.70 12.21
N ALA A 343 -20.80 15.82 12.89
CA ALA A 343 -21.99 15.19 12.33
C ALA A 343 -23.12 16.22 12.20
N GLN A 344 -24.04 16.00 11.26
CA GLN A 344 -25.23 16.85 11.08
C GLN A 344 -26.33 16.53 12.09
N ALA A 345 -26.50 15.24 12.39
CA ALA A 345 -27.48 14.74 13.34
C ALA A 345 -27.02 13.43 13.97
N GLY A 346 -27.73 12.95 14.96
CA GLY A 346 -27.41 11.75 15.73
C GLY A 346 -26.62 12.03 16.99
N SER A 347 -26.25 10.97 17.69
CA SER A 347 -25.48 11.04 18.93
C SER A 347 -24.37 10.00 18.96
N ILE A 348 -23.27 10.36 19.62
CA ILE A 348 -22.13 9.46 19.87
C ILE A 348 -21.89 9.45 21.38
N ARG A 349 -21.78 8.25 21.94
CA ARG A 349 -21.47 8.03 23.35
C ARG A 349 -20.19 7.20 23.46
N VAL A 350 -19.34 7.55 24.41
CA VAL A 350 -18.15 6.78 24.80
C VAL A 350 -18.29 6.43 26.26
N HIS A 351 -18.30 5.15 26.59
CA HIS A 351 -18.63 4.62 27.94
C HIS A 351 -19.88 5.25 28.53
N GLY A 352 -20.98 5.24 27.76
CA GLY A 352 -22.30 5.76 28.17
C GLY A 352 -22.40 7.30 28.21
N ARG A 353 -21.31 8.05 28.08
CA ARG A 353 -21.30 9.54 28.12
C ARG A 353 -21.47 10.09 26.71
N THR A 354 -22.47 10.93 26.51
CA THR A 354 -22.66 11.67 25.25
C THR A 354 -21.49 12.62 25.01
N CYS A 355 -20.91 12.55 23.83
CA CYS A 355 -19.72 13.30 23.44
C CYS A 355 -20.03 14.32 22.36
N SER A 356 -19.59 15.57 22.55
CA SER A 356 -19.46 16.54 21.48
C SER A 356 -18.26 16.16 20.58
N TYR A 357 -18.17 16.78 19.39
CA TYR A 357 -17.01 16.57 18.50
C TYR A 357 -15.67 16.97 19.16
N ARG A 358 -15.69 17.92 20.13
CA ARG A 358 -14.50 18.32 20.91
C ARG A 358 -14.13 17.26 21.95
N ASP A 359 -15.14 16.63 22.56
CA ASP A 359 -14.90 15.56 23.54
C ASP A 359 -14.34 14.31 22.87
N LEU A 360 -14.80 14.00 21.64
CA LEU A 360 -14.28 12.87 20.85
C LEU A 360 -12.78 12.98 20.63
N ARG A 361 -12.22 14.14 20.31
CA ARG A 361 -10.76 14.35 20.17
C ARG A 361 -9.94 13.90 21.39
N ARG A 362 -10.54 13.94 22.56
CA ARG A 362 -9.87 13.57 23.82
C ARG A 362 -10.08 12.10 24.18
N ARG A 363 -11.15 11.46 23.67
CA ARG A 363 -11.59 10.12 24.06
C ARG A 363 -11.33 9.06 23.02
N VAL A 364 -11.22 9.46 21.76
CA VAL A 364 -11.01 8.58 20.62
C VAL A 364 -9.68 8.92 19.96
N TRP A 365 -8.88 7.92 19.66
CA TRP A 365 -7.72 8.05 18.78
C TRP A 365 -8.18 7.90 17.33
N PHE A 366 -7.62 8.70 16.44
CA PHE A 366 -7.80 8.55 14.99
C PHE A 366 -6.45 8.52 14.29
N GLY A 367 -6.11 7.39 13.68
CA GLY A 367 -4.96 7.22 12.79
C GLY A 367 -5.43 7.31 11.34
N PRO A 368 -5.01 8.35 10.59
CA PRO A 368 -5.41 8.54 9.19
C PRO A 368 -4.69 7.59 8.25
N ASN A 369 -5.22 7.42 7.03
CA ASN A 369 -4.56 6.67 5.97
C ASN A 369 -3.27 7.35 5.48
N ASP A 370 -3.29 8.69 5.29
CA ASP A 370 -2.09 9.45 4.92
C ASP A 370 -1.34 9.93 6.15
N VAL A 371 -0.29 9.20 6.51
CA VAL A 371 0.57 9.47 7.68
C VAL A 371 1.75 10.40 7.36
N LYS A 372 1.90 10.89 6.10
CA LYS A 372 3.08 11.66 5.69
C LYS A 372 3.26 12.98 6.43
N ALA A 373 2.17 13.61 6.85
CA ALA A 373 2.15 14.91 7.53
C ALA A 373 1.78 14.81 9.02
N GLU A 374 1.86 13.64 9.63
CA GLU A 374 1.32 13.38 10.98
C GLU A 374 2.36 13.58 12.09
N PHE A 375 3.66 13.53 11.79
CA PHE A 375 4.73 13.46 12.79
C PHE A 375 5.38 14.80 13.04
N PHE A 376 5.62 15.12 14.33
CA PHE A 376 6.04 16.44 14.80
C PHE A 376 7.37 16.44 15.58
N THR A 377 7.85 15.26 16.00
CA THR A 377 9.00 15.16 16.90
C THR A 377 10.27 14.74 16.16
N PRO A 378 11.47 14.99 16.72
CA PRO A 378 12.73 14.63 16.10
C PRO A 378 13.04 13.13 16.10
N SER A 379 12.30 12.29 16.89
CA SER A 379 12.56 10.86 16.92
C SER A 379 11.29 10.01 17.02
N VAL A 380 11.35 8.77 16.51
CA VAL A 380 10.28 7.76 16.61
C VAL A 380 9.82 7.57 18.06
N LYS A 381 10.75 7.49 18.99
CA LYS A 381 10.47 7.32 20.42
C LYS A 381 9.69 8.50 21.01
N GLU A 382 10.12 9.72 20.69
CA GLU A 382 9.44 10.93 21.16
C GLU A 382 8.05 11.05 20.54
N GLU A 383 7.91 10.68 19.26
CA GLU A 383 6.60 10.69 18.58
C GLU A 383 5.62 9.71 19.23
N ALA A 384 6.05 8.48 19.50
CA ALA A 384 5.22 7.50 20.19
C ALA A 384 4.78 8.00 21.58
N MET A 385 5.61 8.77 22.26
CA MET A 385 5.35 9.29 23.62
C MET A 385 4.69 10.69 23.65
N LEU A 386 4.42 11.31 22.52
CA LEU A 386 3.98 12.73 22.43
C LEU A 386 2.74 13.05 23.29
N LEU A 387 1.83 12.09 23.43
CA LEU A 387 0.54 12.31 24.12
C LEU A 387 0.50 11.80 25.57
N VAL A 388 1.60 11.26 26.08
CA VAL A 388 1.67 10.70 27.43
C VAL A 388 2.77 11.38 28.25
N LYS A 389 2.69 11.25 29.58
CA LYS A 389 3.75 11.77 30.45
C LYS A 389 5.01 10.91 30.32
N PRO A 390 6.19 11.51 30.24
CA PRO A 390 7.45 10.77 30.06
C PRO A 390 7.98 10.15 31.39
N ASP A 391 7.12 9.40 32.10
CA ASP A 391 7.51 8.63 33.28
C ASP A 391 8.03 7.22 32.89
N GLU A 392 8.59 6.49 33.86
CA GLU A 392 9.18 5.18 33.60
C GLU A 392 8.17 4.12 33.14
N THR A 393 6.92 4.22 33.57
CA THR A 393 5.84 3.31 33.16
C THR A 393 5.56 3.49 31.66
N HIS A 394 5.38 4.73 31.20
CA HIS A 394 5.15 5.01 29.78
C HIS A 394 6.39 4.74 28.92
N LYS A 395 7.60 4.96 29.42
CA LYS A 395 8.83 4.59 28.70
C LYS A 395 8.93 3.08 28.49
N ASN A 396 8.63 2.28 29.51
CA ASN A 396 8.63 0.82 29.39
C ASN A 396 7.54 0.33 28.43
N ARG A 397 6.34 0.93 28.49
CA ARG A 397 5.26 0.63 27.57
C ARG A 397 5.63 1.00 26.13
N ALA A 398 6.21 2.19 25.89
CA ALA A 398 6.70 2.61 24.59
C ALA A 398 7.74 1.65 24.03
N ARG A 399 8.68 1.19 24.88
CA ARG A 399 9.66 0.17 24.49
C ARG A 399 8.98 -1.11 24.00
N GLY A 400 8.01 -1.63 24.75
CA GLY A 400 7.26 -2.83 24.38
C GLY A 400 6.54 -2.65 23.06
N ILE A 401 5.73 -1.59 22.90
CA ILE A 401 4.97 -1.31 21.67
C ILE A 401 5.89 -1.12 20.45
N LEU A 402 7.02 -0.41 20.62
CA LEU A 402 7.97 -0.21 19.53
C LEU A 402 8.69 -1.52 19.17
N HIS A 403 8.94 -2.44 20.11
CA HIS A 403 9.42 -3.79 19.82
C HIS A 403 8.36 -4.60 19.07
N ASP A 404 7.12 -4.63 19.56
CA ASP A 404 6.01 -5.38 18.96
C ASP A 404 5.69 -4.91 17.52
N LEU A 405 5.96 -3.64 17.20
CA LEU A 405 5.76 -3.05 15.88
C LEU A 405 7.05 -2.98 15.04
N ASP A 406 8.13 -3.64 15.47
CA ASP A 406 9.42 -3.67 14.76
C ASP A 406 9.95 -2.25 14.43
N LEU A 407 9.91 -1.35 15.42
CA LEU A 407 10.36 0.03 15.33
C LEU A 407 11.45 0.38 16.34
N TRP A 408 11.78 -0.53 17.26
CA TRP A 408 12.70 -0.22 18.35
C TRP A 408 14.10 0.17 17.88
N GLU A 409 14.63 -0.50 16.88
CA GLU A 409 15.95 -0.19 16.31
C GLU A 409 15.98 1.16 15.57
N LEU A 410 14.81 1.69 15.22
CA LEU A 410 14.63 2.97 14.54
C LEU A 410 14.26 4.11 15.53
N ARG A 411 14.21 3.84 16.82
CA ARG A 411 13.66 4.74 17.85
C ARG A 411 14.28 6.12 17.92
N GLU A 412 15.56 6.25 17.56
CA GLU A 412 16.30 7.53 17.54
C GLU A 412 16.27 8.22 16.16
N GLN A 413 15.70 7.56 15.15
CA GLN A 413 15.60 8.15 13.82
C GLN A 413 14.47 9.16 13.73
N HIS A 414 14.64 10.16 12.85
CA HIS A 414 13.60 11.14 12.57
C HIS A 414 12.45 10.48 11.77
N PRO A 415 11.16 10.64 12.15
CA PRO A 415 10.03 10.00 11.48
C PRO A 415 9.97 10.25 9.97
N ALA A 416 10.44 11.40 9.49
CA ALA A 416 10.46 11.71 8.06
C ALA A 416 11.33 10.74 7.24
N THR A 417 12.37 10.13 7.86
CA THR A 417 13.30 9.20 7.18
C THR A 417 12.74 7.78 7.06
N LEU A 418 11.67 7.47 7.76
CA LEU A 418 11.03 6.16 7.74
C LEU A 418 10.39 5.86 6.37
N SER A 419 10.37 4.57 6.03
CA SER A 419 9.58 4.08 4.88
C SER A 419 8.07 4.25 5.13
N GLY A 420 7.25 4.13 4.07
CA GLY A 420 5.79 4.23 4.20
C GLY A 420 5.21 3.25 5.22
N GLY A 421 5.61 1.97 5.16
CA GLY A 421 5.16 0.96 6.12
C GLY A 421 5.63 1.20 7.55
N GLN A 422 6.86 1.72 7.74
CA GLN A 422 7.36 2.12 9.06
C GLN A 422 6.58 3.30 9.63
N LYS A 423 6.24 4.30 8.80
CA LYS A 423 5.37 5.41 9.19
C LYS A 423 3.98 4.95 9.62
N GLN A 424 3.41 4.01 8.87
CA GLN A 424 2.11 3.42 9.20
C GLN A 424 2.15 2.73 10.57
N ARG A 425 3.18 1.92 10.83
CA ARG A 425 3.37 1.27 12.13
C ARG A 425 3.63 2.28 13.26
N LEU A 426 4.32 3.39 13.00
CA LEU A 426 4.51 4.46 13.97
C LEU A 426 3.19 5.16 14.33
N SER A 427 2.33 5.45 13.36
CA SER A 427 0.98 6.00 13.62
C SER A 427 0.16 5.06 14.52
N ILE A 428 0.25 3.74 14.28
CA ILE A 428 -0.37 2.74 15.15
C ILE A 428 0.26 2.76 16.54
N ALA A 429 1.58 2.84 16.66
CA ALA A 429 2.28 2.94 17.95
C ALA A 429 1.79 4.15 18.77
N CYS A 430 1.64 5.32 18.12
CA CYS A 430 1.09 6.52 18.77
C CYS A 430 -0.34 6.30 19.31
N GLY A 431 -1.18 5.61 18.54
CA GLY A 431 -2.52 5.20 18.97
C GLY A 431 -2.50 4.26 20.17
N LEU A 432 -1.67 3.24 20.12
CA LEU A 432 -1.51 2.26 21.19
C LEU A 432 -0.89 2.88 22.47
N MET A 433 -0.03 3.86 22.33
CA MET A 433 0.54 4.61 23.46
C MET A 433 -0.46 5.55 24.13
N SER A 434 -1.47 6.03 23.38
CA SER A 434 -2.48 6.92 23.94
C SER A 434 -3.31 6.24 25.04
N ASP A 435 -3.81 7.01 26.01
CA ASP A 435 -4.71 6.52 27.08
C ASP A 435 -6.16 6.38 26.63
N ARG A 436 -6.42 6.44 25.33
CA ARG A 436 -7.76 6.35 24.78
C ARG A 436 -8.24 4.91 24.68
N THR A 437 -9.48 4.69 25.08
CA THR A 437 -10.09 3.35 25.09
C THR A 437 -10.74 2.98 23.75
N VAL A 438 -10.97 3.96 22.89
CA VAL A 438 -11.51 3.75 21.54
C VAL A 438 -10.46 4.20 20.52
N LEU A 439 -10.09 3.29 19.64
CA LEU A 439 -9.10 3.54 18.57
C LEU A 439 -9.78 3.37 17.21
N VAL A 440 -9.56 4.31 16.31
CA VAL A 440 -10.06 4.28 14.94
C VAL A 440 -8.88 4.42 14.00
N PHE A 441 -8.69 3.46 13.10
CA PHE A 441 -7.63 3.47 12.10
C PHE A 441 -8.24 3.43 10.70
N ASP A 442 -7.74 4.28 9.81
CA ASP A 442 -8.19 4.35 8.41
C ASP A 442 -7.11 3.72 7.52
N GLU A 443 -7.40 2.54 6.95
CA GLU A 443 -6.52 1.72 6.11
C GLU A 443 -5.12 1.44 6.72
N PRO A 444 -5.03 0.87 7.94
CA PRO A 444 -3.74 0.71 8.65
C PRO A 444 -2.80 -0.32 8.01
N THR A 445 -3.25 -1.10 7.04
CA THR A 445 -2.45 -2.12 6.32
C THR A 445 -2.14 -1.76 4.88
N SER A 446 -2.49 -0.52 4.45
CA SER A 446 -2.20 -0.07 3.09
C SER A 446 -0.69 -0.09 2.81
N GLY A 447 -0.26 -0.76 1.72
CA GLY A 447 1.15 -0.88 1.35
C GLY A 447 2.00 -1.76 2.29
N LEU A 448 1.39 -2.55 3.18
CA LEU A 448 2.11 -3.49 4.03
C LEU A 448 2.22 -4.87 3.36
N ASP A 449 3.41 -5.46 3.47
CA ASP A 449 3.64 -6.86 3.16
C ASP A 449 2.98 -7.80 4.20
N ALA A 450 3.07 -9.11 3.98
CA ALA A 450 2.44 -10.09 4.87
C ALA A 450 3.03 -10.06 6.29
N LEU A 451 4.35 -9.86 6.42
CA LEU A 451 5.02 -9.83 7.73
C LEU A 451 4.58 -8.61 8.54
N ASN A 452 4.59 -7.43 7.92
CA ASN A 452 4.18 -6.20 8.57
C ASN A 452 2.68 -6.17 8.89
N MET A 453 1.85 -6.80 8.06
CA MET A 453 0.42 -6.98 8.35
C MET A 453 0.20 -7.84 9.59
N GLU A 454 0.92 -8.95 9.75
CA GLU A 454 0.85 -9.80 10.94
C GLU A 454 1.30 -9.05 12.22
N VAL A 455 2.35 -8.24 12.12
CA VAL A 455 2.83 -7.38 13.21
C VAL A 455 1.74 -6.42 13.66
N VAL A 456 1.07 -5.74 12.72
CA VAL A 456 -0.04 -4.83 13.03
C VAL A 456 -1.23 -5.59 13.62
N ALA A 457 -1.61 -6.72 13.03
CA ALA A 457 -2.71 -7.54 13.52
C ALA A 457 -2.49 -7.99 14.98
N GLY A 458 -1.30 -8.49 15.29
CA GLY A 458 -0.92 -8.90 16.66
C GLY A 458 -0.97 -7.75 17.68
N ALA A 459 -0.50 -6.56 17.28
CA ALA A 459 -0.53 -5.38 18.14
C ALA A 459 -1.98 -4.93 18.45
N LEU A 460 -2.87 -4.94 17.44
CA LEU A 460 -4.28 -4.60 17.64
C LEU A 460 -5.02 -5.66 18.49
N GLU A 461 -4.73 -6.95 18.30
CA GLU A 461 -5.28 -8.01 19.14
C GLU A 461 -4.85 -7.86 20.61
N THR A 462 -3.61 -7.49 20.85
CA THR A 462 -3.12 -7.25 22.21
C THR A 462 -3.84 -6.08 22.85
N ALA A 463 -4.02 -4.97 22.13
CA ALA A 463 -4.77 -3.81 22.61
C ALA A 463 -6.27 -4.15 22.86
N ALA A 464 -6.88 -4.98 22.03
CA ALA A 464 -8.24 -5.44 22.24
C ALA A 464 -8.37 -6.32 23.49
N ARG A 465 -7.41 -7.23 23.72
CA ARG A 465 -7.36 -8.03 24.96
C ARG A 465 -7.19 -7.18 26.24
N GLU A 466 -6.56 -6.01 26.10
CA GLU A 466 -6.48 -5.00 27.18
C GLU A 466 -7.78 -4.19 27.37
N GLY A 467 -8.86 -4.53 26.65
CA GLY A 467 -10.17 -3.90 26.78
C GLY A 467 -10.41 -2.69 25.86
N ARG A 468 -9.52 -2.40 24.91
CA ARG A 468 -9.75 -1.32 23.95
C ARG A 468 -10.77 -1.74 22.89
N ALA A 469 -11.63 -0.82 22.49
CA ALA A 469 -12.51 -0.96 21.34
C ALA A 469 -11.82 -0.40 20.10
N ILE A 470 -11.74 -1.19 19.04
CA ILE A 470 -10.98 -0.82 17.85
C ILE A 470 -11.89 -0.85 16.62
N ILE A 471 -11.88 0.23 15.85
CA ILE A 471 -12.54 0.29 14.55
C ILE A 471 -11.45 0.44 13.48
N VAL A 472 -11.49 -0.45 12.50
CA VAL A 472 -10.55 -0.42 11.37
C VAL A 472 -11.34 -0.24 10.08
N VAL A 473 -11.17 0.91 9.44
CA VAL A 473 -11.63 1.10 8.07
C VAL A 473 -10.67 0.34 7.17
N THR A 474 -11.13 -0.66 6.43
CA THR A 474 -10.27 -1.41 5.54
C THR A 474 -11.03 -2.18 4.46
N HIS A 475 -10.34 -2.44 3.34
CA HIS A 475 -10.78 -3.34 2.27
C HIS A 475 -9.96 -4.65 2.25
N ASP A 476 -9.03 -4.81 3.17
CA ASP A 476 -8.11 -5.93 3.24
C ASP A 476 -8.77 -7.16 3.86
N SER A 477 -9.34 -8.04 3.01
CA SER A 477 -10.04 -9.25 3.45
C SER A 477 -9.13 -10.22 4.21
N GLU A 478 -7.83 -10.26 3.91
CA GLU A 478 -6.85 -11.08 4.62
C GLU A 478 -6.64 -10.57 6.05
N PHE A 479 -6.45 -9.25 6.21
CA PHE A 479 -6.35 -8.61 7.51
C PHE A 479 -7.64 -8.75 8.35
N ILE A 480 -8.82 -8.56 7.72
CA ILE A 480 -10.11 -8.75 8.39
C ILE A 480 -10.21 -10.17 8.96
N GLY A 481 -9.91 -11.17 8.15
CA GLY A 481 -9.94 -12.57 8.59
C GLY A 481 -8.90 -12.91 9.66
N ARG A 482 -7.82 -12.14 9.73
CA ARG A 482 -6.70 -12.37 10.66
C ARG A 482 -6.98 -11.85 12.07
N CYS A 483 -7.56 -10.67 12.23
CA CYS A 483 -7.68 -10.07 13.56
C CYS A 483 -9.04 -9.42 13.88
N CYS A 484 -9.90 -9.15 12.90
CA CYS A 484 -11.19 -8.53 13.21
C CYS A 484 -12.16 -9.54 13.83
N THR A 485 -12.94 -9.09 14.81
CA THR A 485 -13.96 -9.89 15.49
C THR A 485 -15.35 -9.68 14.91
N HIS A 486 -15.59 -8.51 14.32
CA HIS A 486 -16.90 -8.12 13.78
C HIS A 486 -16.73 -7.33 12.47
N ILE A 487 -17.79 -7.30 11.67
CA ILE A 487 -17.88 -6.49 10.46
C ILE A 487 -19.09 -5.56 10.54
N PHE A 488 -18.87 -4.29 10.24
CA PHE A 488 -19.92 -3.31 10.00
C PHE A 488 -19.82 -2.80 8.56
N GLU A 489 -20.86 -3.02 7.77
CA GLU A 489 -20.90 -2.53 6.37
C GLU A 489 -21.65 -1.21 6.31
N LEU A 490 -20.99 -0.18 5.80
CA LEU A 490 -21.58 1.14 5.55
C LEU A 490 -22.11 1.15 4.10
N GLU A 491 -23.43 1.30 3.98
CA GLU A 491 -24.16 1.35 2.71
C GLU A 491 -24.18 2.76 2.07
#